data_952d546c6ddeeb9a7b1893c5aa2a083a
#
_entry.id   952d546c6ddeeb9a7b1893c5aa2a083a
#
_cell.length_a   1.000
_cell.length_b   1.000
_cell.length_c   1.000
_cell.angle_alpha   90.00
_cell.angle_beta   90.00
_cell.angle_gamma   90.00
#
_symmetry.space_group_name_H-M   'P 1'
#
loop_
_entity.id
_entity.type
_entity.pdbx_description
1 polymer ?
#
loop_
_entity_poly.entity_id
_entity_poly.type
_entity_poly.pdbx_seq_one_letter_code
_entity_poly.pdbx_strand_id
1 'polypeptide(L)'
;MRNLNRIIFINSANIPYADDIYLDGNIHFIGTQGVGKSTILRAILFFYNADTQKLGIPVEKQSYTEYYFPYSNSYIVYEVATENGPFCILSFKSMNRVCYRFIDSPYRKEFFIDEESRTAYSGTDRIRAILDQYDVDYSRIIYTYDEYRNILYGNEAGADMQRYALMESKQYQNIPRTIQNVLLNSKLDAEFIKKTIISSLNEEDTSVDLNTYKAVSYTHLRA
;
A
#
# COMPACT_ATOMS: atom_id res chain seq x y z
N MET A 1 -6.26 -14.13 6.99
CA MET A 1 -5.07 -13.33 6.61
C MET A 1 -5.51 -12.18 5.72
N ARG A 2 -5.00 -10.97 5.91
CA ARG A 2 -5.40 -9.78 5.14
C ARG A 2 -4.32 -9.44 4.11
N ASN A 3 -4.69 -9.27 2.86
CA ASN A 3 -3.74 -8.99 1.78
C ASN A 3 -4.36 -8.13 0.68
N LEU A 4 -3.53 -7.36 0.00
CA LEU A 4 -3.93 -6.66 -1.21
C LEU A 4 -4.24 -7.70 -2.29
N ASN A 5 -5.50 -7.74 -2.71
CA ASN A 5 -6.02 -8.75 -3.64
C ASN A 5 -6.07 -8.24 -5.09
N ARG A 6 -6.36 -6.94 -5.28
CA ARG A 6 -6.61 -6.37 -6.60
C ARG A 6 -6.31 -4.88 -6.62
N ILE A 7 -5.82 -4.38 -7.74
CA ILE A 7 -5.69 -2.94 -8.02
C ILE A 7 -6.54 -2.57 -9.23
N ILE A 8 -7.26 -1.49 -9.10
CA ILE A 8 -8.09 -0.94 -10.16
C ILE A 8 -7.60 0.47 -10.47
N PHE A 9 -7.34 0.74 -11.74
CA PHE A 9 -7.02 2.08 -12.26
C PHE A 9 -8.22 2.65 -13.00
N ILE A 10 -8.55 3.91 -12.70
CA ILE A 10 -9.63 4.66 -13.34
C ILE A 10 -9.09 6.04 -13.71
N ASN A 11 -8.92 6.33 -14.98
CA ASN A 11 -8.30 7.57 -15.50
C ASN A 11 -6.98 7.91 -14.79
N SER A 12 -6.21 6.90 -14.39
CA SER A 12 -5.02 7.03 -13.58
C SER A 12 -3.76 6.74 -14.39
N ALA A 13 -2.74 7.55 -14.24
CA ALA A 13 -1.55 7.53 -15.08
C ALA A 13 -1.98 7.64 -16.57
N ASN A 14 -1.52 6.75 -17.42
CA ASN A 14 -1.97 6.66 -18.81
C ASN A 14 -2.97 5.49 -19.02
N ILE A 15 -3.65 5.07 -17.97
CA ILE A 15 -4.57 3.93 -17.98
C ILE A 15 -6.00 4.49 -17.85
N PRO A 16 -6.81 4.47 -18.91
CA PRO A 16 -8.21 4.92 -18.85
C PRO A 16 -9.02 4.08 -17.84
N TYR A 17 -8.88 2.75 -17.95
CA TYR A 17 -9.52 1.81 -17.05
C TYR A 17 -8.82 0.46 -17.09
N ALA A 18 -8.53 -0.11 -15.90
CA ALA A 18 -8.07 -1.49 -15.74
C ALA A 18 -8.56 -2.01 -14.39
N ASP A 19 -9.30 -3.10 -14.40
CA ASP A 19 -9.88 -3.72 -13.20
C ASP A 19 -9.54 -5.20 -13.06
N ASP A 20 -8.68 -5.72 -13.90
CA ASP A 20 -8.27 -7.12 -13.98
C ASP A 20 -6.89 -7.42 -13.38
N ILE A 21 -6.33 -6.46 -12.61
CA ILE A 21 -4.99 -6.60 -12.01
C ILE A 21 -5.14 -7.27 -10.64
N TYR A 22 -5.21 -8.60 -10.65
CA TYR A 22 -5.28 -9.41 -9.44
C TYR A 22 -3.87 -9.69 -8.89
N LEU A 23 -3.76 -9.67 -7.55
CA LEU A 23 -2.50 -9.78 -6.83
C LEU A 23 -2.51 -10.96 -5.83
N ASP A 24 -3.26 -12.00 -6.11
CA ASP A 24 -3.23 -13.20 -5.32
C ASP A 24 -2.13 -14.17 -5.81
N GLY A 25 -1.32 -14.68 -4.87
CA GLY A 25 -0.22 -15.59 -5.17
C GLY A 25 1.00 -14.94 -5.84
N ASN A 26 1.73 -15.72 -6.64
CA ASN A 26 2.91 -15.28 -7.37
C ASN A 26 2.52 -14.64 -8.71
N ILE A 27 2.82 -13.35 -8.88
CA ILE A 27 2.44 -12.59 -10.06
C ILE A 27 3.69 -12.23 -10.88
N HIS A 28 3.60 -12.43 -12.18
CA HIS A 28 4.63 -12.07 -13.13
C HIS A 28 4.11 -11.03 -14.12
N PHE A 29 4.62 -9.80 -14.03
CA PHE A 29 4.34 -8.76 -15.02
C PHE A 29 5.25 -8.95 -16.24
N ILE A 30 4.71 -9.49 -17.32
CA ILE A 30 5.44 -9.75 -18.56
C ILE A 30 5.01 -8.74 -19.61
N GLY A 31 5.94 -8.24 -20.39
CA GLY A 31 5.66 -7.31 -21.49
C GLY A 31 6.90 -6.54 -21.92
N THR A 32 6.82 -5.86 -23.06
CA THR A 32 7.88 -5.02 -23.61
C THR A 32 8.13 -3.78 -22.73
N GLN A 33 9.19 -3.03 -23.04
CA GLN A 33 9.46 -1.76 -22.37
C GLN A 33 8.32 -0.77 -22.66
N GLY A 34 7.89 0.00 -21.65
CA GLY A 34 6.87 1.05 -21.81
C GLY A 34 5.42 0.62 -21.58
N VAL A 35 5.10 -0.68 -21.42
CA VAL A 35 3.72 -1.18 -21.23
C VAL A 35 3.12 -0.94 -19.84
N GLY A 36 3.76 -0.16 -18.97
CA GLY A 36 3.18 0.19 -17.66
C GLY A 36 3.55 -0.71 -16.48
N LYS A 37 4.43 -1.71 -16.63
CA LYS A 37 4.86 -2.59 -15.53
C LYS A 37 5.34 -1.81 -14.30
N SER A 38 6.23 -0.85 -14.51
CA SER A 38 6.74 0.00 -13.43
C SER A 38 5.66 0.90 -12.80
N THR A 39 4.65 1.29 -13.57
CA THR A 39 3.49 2.05 -13.08
C THR A 39 2.70 1.21 -12.08
N ILE A 40 2.39 -0.03 -12.42
CA ILE A 40 1.68 -0.95 -11.52
C ILE A 40 2.52 -1.24 -10.27
N LEU A 41 3.80 -1.57 -10.42
CA LEU A 41 4.69 -1.83 -9.28
C LEU A 41 4.80 -0.64 -8.33
N ARG A 42 4.90 0.58 -8.84
CA ARG A 42 4.90 1.79 -8.01
C ARG A 42 3.57 2.02 -7.29
N ALA A 43 2.45 1.71 -7.92
CA ALA A 43 1.14 1.78 -7.27
C ALA A 43 1.01 0.75 -6.14
N ILE A 44 1.55 -0.46 -6.30
CA ILE A 44 1.64 -1.47 -5.23
C ILE A 44 2.52 -0.96 -4.08
N LEU A 45 3.71 -0.43 -4.39
CA LEU A 45 4.60 0.16 -3.40
C LEU A 45 3.94 1.31 -2.64
N PHE A 46 3.20 2.14 -3.36
CA PHE A 46 2.47 3.25 -2.78
C PHE A 46 1.38 2.78 -1.80
N PHE A 47 0.67 1.72 -2.12
CA PHE A 47 -0.29 1.10 -1.21
C PHE A 47 0.34 0.77 0.15
N TYR A 48 1.51 0.14 0.14
CA TYR A 48 2.19 -0.29 1.38
C TYR A 48 2.95 0.83 2.09
N ASN A 49 3.53 1.78 1.36
CA ASN A 49 4.45 2.77 1.94
C ASN A 49 3.86 4.18 1.99
N ALA A 50 2.99 4.53 1.06
CA ALA A 50 2.38 5.86 0.87
C ALA A 50 3.37 7.05 0.80
N ASP A 51 4.67 6.78 0.75
CA ASP A 51 5.72 7.82 0.65
C ASP A 51 6.08 8.03 -0.82
N THR A 52 5.52 9.06 -1.41
CA THR A 52 5.71 9.39 -2.83
C THR A 52 7.14 9.76 -3.20
N GLN A 53 7.93 10.24 -2.25
CA GLN A 53 9.33 10.64 -2.50
C GLN A 53 10.26 9.43 -2.68
N LYS A 54 9.87 8.29 -2.11
CA LYS A 54 10.69 7.08 -2.11
C LYS A 54 10.28 6.04 -3.16
N LEU A 55 9.43 6.39 -4.12
CA LEU A 55 8.94 5.44 -5.12
C LEU A 55 9.84 5.30 -6.36
N GLY A 56 11.04 5.88 -6.34
CA GLY A 56 11.98 5.81 -7.47
C GLY A 56 11.47 6.51 -8.73
N ILE A 57 10.61 7.52 -8.59
CA ILE A 57 10.19 8.37 -9.69
C ILE A 57 11.30 9.41 -9.88
N PRO A 58 11.91 9.51 -11.09
CA PRO A 58 12.94 10.52 -11.36
C PRO A 58 12.41 11.93 -11.09
N VAL A 59 13.25 12.78 -10.48
CA VAL A 59 12.91 14.17 -10.12
C VAL A 59 12.50 15.00 -11.35
N GLU A 60 12.97 14.62 -12.53
CA GLU A 60 12.66 15.26 -13.81
C GLU A 60 11.26 14.93 -14.35
N LYS A 61 10.59 13.94 -13.75
CA LYS A 61 9.23 13.55 -14.11
C LYS A 61 8.22 14.24 -13.20
N GLN A 62 6.97 14.26 -13.65
CA GLN A 62 5.85 14.73 -12.86
C GLN A 62 5.83 14.06 -11.47
N SER A 63 5.37 14.79 -10.45
CA SER A 63 5.17 14.22 -9.12
C SER A 63 4.24 12.99 -9.18
N TYR A 64 4.32 12.12 -8.18
CA TYR A 64 3.40 10.97 -8.08
C TYR A 64 1.93 11.41 -8.22
N THR A 65 1.56 12.48 -7.51
CA THR A 65 0.20 13.01 -7.50
C THR A 65 -0.26 13.48 -8.89
N GLU A 66 0.60 14.17 -9.63
CA GLU A 66 0.27 14.64 -10.98
C GLU A 66 0.22 13.51 -11.99
N TYR A 67 1.13 12.55 -11.88
CA TYR A 67 1.20 11.43 -12.81
C TYR A 67 0.03 10.44 -12.64
N TYR A 68 -0.28 10.06 -11.39
CA TYR A 68 -1.34 9.06 -11.12
C TYR A 68 -2.74 9.66 -11.05
N PHE A 69 -2.86 10.94 -10.75
CA PHE A 69 -4.15 11.62 -10.62
C PHE A 69 -4.19 12.90 -11.47
N PRO A 70 -4.07 12.76 -12.82
CA PRO A 70 -4.04 13.92 -13.72
C PRO A 70 -5.40 14.66 -13.79
N TYR A 71 -6.50 13.99 -13.49
CA TYR A 71 -7.84 14.54 -13.59
C TYR A 71 -8.59 14.50 -12.27
N SER A 72 -9.69 15.26 -12.14
CA SER A 72 -10.57 15.24 -10.96
C SER A 72 -11.33 13.93 -10.79
N ASN A 73 -11.41 13.12 -11.83
CA ASN A 73 -12.00 11.78 -11.87
C ASN A 73 -10.94 10.68 -12.03
N SER A 74 -9.71 10.95 -11.61
CA SER A 74 -8.65 9.94 -11.54
C SER A 74 -8.67 9.25 -10.19
N TYR A 75 -8.72 7.91 -10.22
CA TYR A 75 -8.78 7.08 -9.02
C TYR A 75 -7.86 5.87 -9.14
N ILE A 76 -7.31 5.45 -8.00
CA ILE A 76 -6.78 4.10 -7.82
C ILE A 76 -7.57 3.48 -6.68
N VAL A 77 -8.17 2.32 -6.94
CA VAL A 77 -8.86 1.54 -5.91
C VAL A 77 -8.06 0.29 -5.61
N TYR A 78 -7.78 0.10 -4.34
CA TYR A 78 -7.11 -1.09 -3.81
C TYR A 78 -8.15 -1.95 -3.11
N GLU A 79 -8.38 -3.16 -3.60
CA GLU A 79 -9.25 -4.13 -2.94
C GLU A 79 -8.40 -5.03 -2.05
N VAL A 80 -8.76 -5.07 -0.78
CA VAL A 80 -8.09 -5.87 0.26
C VAL A 80 -8.98 -7.03 0.64
N ALA A 81 -8.47 -8.25 0.51
CA ALA A 81 -9.15 -9.44 0.99
C ALA A 81 -8.95 -9.60 2.51
N THR A 82 -10.02 -9.93 3.21
CA THR A 82 -10.00 -10.25 4.65
C THR A 82 -10.87 -11.46 4.94
N GLU A 83 -10.75 -12.02 6.13
CA GLU A 83 -11.58 -13.14 6.61
C GLU A 83 -13.06 -12.77 6.76
N ASN A 84 -13.34 -11.47 6.96
CA ASN A 84 -14.71 -10.95 7.13
C ASN A 84 -15.30 -10.40 5.82
N GLY A 85 -14.64 -10.61 4.70
CA GLY A 85 -14.99 -10.06 3.41
C GLY A 85 -14.02 -8.96 2.97
N PRO A 86 -14.02 -8.61 1.68
CA PRO A 86 -13.13 -7.59 1.15
C PRO A 86 -13.63 -6.18 1.46
N PHE A 87 -12.68 -5.24 1.55
CA PHE A 87 -12.95 -3.81 1.56
C PHE A 87 -12.08 -3.10 0.50
N CYS A 88 -12.45 -1.89 0.14
CA CYS A 88 -11.69 -1.08 -0.80
C CYS A 88 -11.05 0.13 -0.12
N ILE A 89 -9.90 0.54 -0.65
CA ILE A 89 -9.26 1.82 -0.36
C ILE A 89 -9.25 2.64 -1.63
N LEU A 90 -10.05 3.69 -1.66
CA LEU A 90 -10.09 4.67 -2.74
C LEU A 90 -8.99 5.71 -2.52
N SER A 91 -8.06 5.82 -3.47
CA SER A 91 -7.05 6.89 -3.53
C SER A 91 -7.40 7.89 -4.63
N PHE A 92 -7.31 9.16 -4.31
CA PHE A 92 -7.67 10.27 -5.22
C PHE A 92 -6.89 11.53 -4.87
N LYS A 93 -6.89 12.53 -5.78
CA LYS A 93 -6.28 13.82 -5.54
C LYS A 93 -7.28 14.81 -4.96
N SER A 94 -6.93 15.44 -3.84
CA SER A 94 -7.64 16.57 -3.27
C SER A 94 -6.65 17.60 -2.74
N MET A 95 -6.88 18.88 -2.95
CA MET A 95 -5.98 19.97 -2.51
C MET A 95 -4.50 19.70 -2.84
N ASN A 96 -4.24 19.24 -4.05
CA ASN A 96 -2.91 18.93 -4.58
C ASN A 96 -2.13 17.84 -3.81
N ARG A 97 -2.82 16.98 -3.07
CA ARG A 97 -2.25 15.82 -2.36
C ARG A 97 -3.09 14.56 -2.59
N VAL A 98 -2.50 13.40 -2.35
CA VAL A 98 -3.24 12.14 -2.36
C VAL A 98 -4.01 11.99 -1.07
N CYS A 99 -5.28 11.69 -1.19
CA CYS A 99 -6.21 11.43 -0.10
C CYS A 99 -6.78 10.02 -0.24
N TYR A 100 -7.33 9.49 0.85
CA TYR A 100 -7.83 8.13 0.91
C TYR A 100 -9.21 8.07 1.54
N ARG A 101 -9.99 7.06 1.14
CA ARG A 101 -11.24 6.67 1.80
C ARG A 101 -11.34 5.16 1.83
N PHE A 102 -11.65 4.60 2.98
CA PHE A 102 -11.94 3.19 3.15
C PHE A 102 -13.42 2.96 2.88
N ILE A 103 -13.76 1.89 2.17
CA ILE A 103 -15.12 1.54 1.74
C ILE A 103 -15.36 0.08 2.09
N ASP A 104 -16.40 -0.21 2.88
CA ASP A 104 -16.74 -1.56 3.36
C ASP A 104 -17.49 -2.36 2.31
N SER A 105 -16.86 -2.56 1.18
CA SER A 105 -17.43 -3.32 0.07
C SER A 105 -16.31 -3.88 -0.80
N PRO A 106 -16.52 -5.03 -1.47
CA PRO A 106 -15.71 -5.40 -2.61
C PRO A 106 -15.78 -4.33 -3.69
N TYR A 107 -14.82 -4.33 -4.61
CA TYR A 107 -14.87 -3.43 -5.73
C TYR A 107 -16.13 -3.70 -6.58
N ARG A 108 -16.88 -2.63 -6.81
CA ARG A 108 -18.02 -2.61 -7.73
C ARG A 108 -17.87 -1.42 -8.66
N LYS A 109 -17.91 -1.68 -9.97
CA LYS A 109 -17.66 -0.70 -11.01
C LYS A 109 -18.64 0.47 -10.95
N GLU A 110 -19.91 0.18 -10.67
CA GLU A 110 -21.00 1.14 -10.58
C GLU A 110 -20.81 2.20 -9.48
N PHE A 111 -19.93 1.98 -8.51
CA PHE A 111 -19.61 2.99 -7.50
C PHE A 111 -18.76 4.13 -8.04
N PHE A 112 -18.01 3.87 -9.11
CA PHE A 112 -16.98 4.79 -9.62
C PHE A 112 -17.24 5.26 -11.04
N ILE A 113 -18.00 4.50 -11.82
CA ILE A 113 -18.22 4.70 -13.25
C ILE A 113 -19.72 4.73 -13.53
N ASP A 114 -20.15 5.77 -14.22
CA ASP A 114 -21.50 5.88 -14.75
C ASP A 114 -21.64 4.94 -15.96
N GLU A 115 -22.60 4.03 -15.89
CA GLU A 115 -22.79 3.01 -16.93
C GLU A 115 -23.34 3.59 -18.24
N GLU A 116 -24.15 4.65 -18.19
CA GLU A 116 -24.75 5.26 -19.36
C GLU A 116 -23.69 6.07 -20.14
N SER A 117 -22.99 6.95 -19.45
CA SER A 117 -21.95 7.80 -20.06
C SER A 117 -20.61 7.07 -20.23
N ARG A 118 -20.40 5.94 -19.57
CA ARG A 118 -19.13 5.19 -19.48
C ARG A 118 -17.97 6.04 -18.99
N THR A 119 -18.25 7.03 -18.16
CA THR A 119 -17.26 7.95 -17.61
C THR A 119 -17.15 7.78 -16.10
N ALA A 120 -15.94 7.97 -15.57
CA ALA A 120 -15.74 7.99 -14.13
C ALA A 120 -16.42 9.23 -13.53
N TYR A 121 -17.08 9.05 -12.39
CA TYR A 121 -17.69 10.15 -11.66
C TYR A 121 -16.64 11.19 -11.28
N SER A 122 -16.97 12.45 -11.48
CA SER A 122 -16.09 13.55 -11.11
C SER A 122 -16.32 13.94 -9.65
N GLY A 123 -15.24 13.82 -8.85
CA GLY A 123 -15.27 14.18 -7.43
C GLY A 123 -15.84 13.10 -6.51
N THR A 124 -15.30 13.07 -5.31
CA THR A 124 -15.63 12.06 -4.28
C THR A 124 -17.01 12.24 -3.65
N ASP A 125 -17.63 13.42 -3.79
CA ASP A 125 -19.00 13.65 -3.29
C ASP A 125 -20.05 12.87 -4.08
N ARG A 126 -19.83 12.71 -5.40
CA ARG A 126 -20.71 11.87 -6.22
C ARG A 126 -20.56 10.40 -5.85
N ILE A 127 -19.31 9.92 -5.66
CA ILE A 127 -19.04 8.55 -5.20
C ILE A 127 -19.73 8.32 -3.84
N ARG A 128 -19.60 9.26 -2.90
CA ARG A 128 -20.26 9.17 -1.60
C ARG A 128 -21.78 9.03 -1.73
N ALA A 129 -22.41 9.87 -2.54
CA ALA A 129 -23.87 9.81 -2.76
C ALA A 129 -24.32 8.44 -3.31
N ILE A 130 -23.48 7.81 -4.15
CA ILE A 130 -23.75 6.47 -4.67
C ILE A 130 -23.57 5.42 -3.60
N LEU A 131 -22.51 5.48 -2.79
CA LEU A 131 -22.31 4.57 -1.67
C LEU A 131 -23.46 4.65 -0.68
N ASP A 132 -23.94 5.86 -0.36
CA ASP A 132 -25.13 6.09 0.47
C ASP A 132 -26.39 5.44 -0.14
N GLN A 133 -26.57 5.54 -1.46
CA GLN A 133 -27.69 4.93 -2.18
C GLN A 133 -27.69 3.39 -2.09
N TYR A 134 -26.50 2.79 -2.05
CA TYR A 134 -26.31 1.34 -1.94
C TYR A 134 -26.17 0.85 -0.49
N ASP A 135 -26.36 1.73 0.50
CA ASP A 135 -26.21 1.43 1.94
C ASP A 135 -24.83 0.82 2.26
N VAL A 136 -23.77 1.38 1.67
CA VAL A 136 -22.38 0.95 1.84
C VAL A 136 -21.67 1.89 2.80
N ASP A 137 -21.15 1.35 3.88
CA ASP A 137 -20.35 2.08 4.86
C ASP A 137 -18.98 2.51 4.29
N TYR A 138 -18.54 3.70 4.68
CA TYR A 138 -17.24 4.24 4.30
C TYR A 138 -16.67 5.15 5.39
N SER A 139 -15.35 5.32 5.38
CA SER A 139 -14.67 6.20 6.32
C SER A 139 -14.78 7.67 5.92
N ARG A 140 -14.43 8.55 6.85
CA ARG A 140 -14.06 9.93 6.50
C ARG A 140 -12.88 9.94 5.52
N ILE A 141 -12.62 11.09 4.91
CA ILE A 141 -11.43 11.28 4.08
C ILE A 141 -10.19 11.33 4.98
N ILE A 142 -9.17 10.57 4.61
CA ILE A 142 -7.84 10.58 5.21
C ILE A 142 -6.95 11.47 4.35
N TYR A 143 -6.42 12.53 4.91
CA TYR A 143 -5.72 13.59 4.17
C TYR A 143 -4.20 13.41 4.15
N THR A 144 -3.65 12.56 5.00
CA THR A 144 -2.21 12.38 5.13
C THR A 144 -1.81 10.91 4.98
N TYR A 145 -0.64 10.68 4.39
CA TYR A 145 -0.13 9.32 4.27
C TYR A 145 0.38 8.76 5.60
N ASP A 146 0.72 9.59 6.58
CA ASP A 146 1.07 9.13 7.93
C ASP A 146 -0.15 8.53 8.63
N GLU A 147 -1.29 9.22 8.57
CA GLU A 147 -2.55 8.71 9.10
C GLU A 147 -3.00 7.44 8.35
N TYR A 148 -2.91 7.44 7.02
CA TYR A 148 -3.19 6.27 6.21
C TYR A 148 -2.34 5.07 6.62
N ARG A 149 -1.02 5.25 6.78
CA ARG A 149 -0.13 4.19 7.25
C ARG A 149 -0.46 3.70 8.65
N ASN A 150 -0.76 4.62 9.56
CA ASN A 150 -1.13 4.26 10.93
C ASN A 150 -2.39 3.38 10.95
N ILE A 151 -3.38 3.69 10.12
CA ILE A 151 -4.57 2.84 9.96
C ILE A 151 -4.18 1.48 9.36
N LEU A 152 -3.44 1.48 8.26
CA LEU A 152 -3.08 0.26 7.53
C LEU A 152 -2.26 -0.71 8.38
N TYR A 153 -1.38 -0.18 9.23
CA TYR A 153 -0.51 -0.96 10.13
C TYR A 153 -1.04 -1.06 11.57
N GLY A 154 -2.26 -0.58 11.85
CA GLY A 154 -2.91 -0.72 13.15
C GLY A 154 -2.27 0.06 14.29
N ASN A 155 -1.40 1.07 14.01
CA ASN A 155 -0.62 1.75 15.05
C ASN A 155 -1.42 2.75 15.87
N GLU A 156 -2.37 3.48 15.28
CA GLU A 156 -3.14 4.55 15.96
C GLU A 156 -4.56 4.68 15.44
N ALA A 157 -5.12 3.61 14.90
CA ALA A 157 -6.48 3.66 14.41
C ALA A 157 -7.47 3.74 15.58
N GLY A 158 -8.37 4.70 15.56
CA GLY A 158 -9.55 4.66 16.41
C GLY A 158 -10.29 3.33 16.26
N ALA A 159 -11.12 2.96 17.22
CA ALA A 159 -11.79 1.64 17.23
C ALA A 159 -12.55 1.35 15.92
N ASP A 160 -13.11 2.36 15.28
CA ASP A 160 -13.81 2.31 13.99
C ASP A 160 -12.89 2.01 12.80
N MET A 161 -11.60 2.39 12.90
CA MET A 161 -10.61 2.22 11.82
C MET A 161 -9.77 0.94 11.96
N GLN A 162 -9.76 0.29 13.11
CA GLN A 162 -9.00 -0.94 13.35
C GLN A 162 -9.39 -2.08 12.40
N ARG A 163 -10.65 -2.11 11.97
CA ARG A 163 -11.14 -3.10 11.00
C ARG A 163 -10.38 -3.10 9.67
N TYR A 164 -9.75 -1.98 9.30
CA TYR A 164 -8.98 -1.82 8.06
C TYR A 164 -7.48 -2.11 8.20
N ALA A 165 -7.01 -2.38 9.40
CA ALA A 165 -5.61 -2.71 9.60
C ALA A 165 -5.24 -4.03 8.91
N LEU A 166 -4.16 -4.04 8.15
CA LEU A 166 -3.66 -5.26 7.50
C LEU A 166 -3.03 -6.22 8.52
N MET A 167 -2.50 -5.67 9.62
CA MET A 167 -1.68 -6.39 10.60
C MET A 167 -1.92 -5.88 12.00
N GLU A 168 -1.61 -6.70 13.00
CA GLU A 168 -1.56 -6.26 14.39
C GLU A 168 -0.30 -5.42 14.62
N SER A 169 -0.46 -4.30 15.34
CA SER A 169 0.49 -3.18 15.41
C SER A 169 1.92 -3.50 15.85
N LYS A 170 2.17 -4.67 16.42
CA LYS A 170 3.48 -5.02 17.00
C LYS A 170 4.46 -5.71 16.05
N GLN A 171 4.02 -6.22 14.92
CA GLN A 171 4.82 -7.15 14.12
C GLN A 171 5.60 -6.52 12.94
N TYR A 172 5.34 -5.24 12.55
CA TYR A 172 5.74 -4.83 11.20
C TYR A 172 6.18 -3.37 10.99
N GLN A 173 6.83 -2.76 11.96
CA GLN A 173 7.37 -1.40 11.80
C GLN A 173 8.38 -1.25 10.63
N ASN A 174 8.97 -2.36 10.20
CA ASN A 174 10.02 -2.38 9.18
C ASN A 174 9.57 -2.82 7.77
N ILE A 175 8.34 -3.33 7.59
CA ILE A 175 7.88 -3.84 6.28
C ILE A 175 7.92 -2.80 5.16
N PRO A 176 7.44 -1.55 5.34
CA PRO A 176 7.52 -0.56 4.26
C PRO A 176 8.96 -0.30 3.81
N ARG A 177 9.90 -0.29 4.74
CA ARG A 177 11.33 -0.11 4.46
C ARG A 177 11.93 -1.32 3.75
N THR A 178 11.54 -2.51 4.15
CA THR A 178 11.99 -3.77 3.54
C THR A 178 11.46 -3.91 2.12
N ILE A 179 10.17 -3.68 1.88
CA ILE A 179 9.56 -3.70 0.55
C ILE A 179 10.25 -2.69 -0.37
N GLN A 180 10.46 -1.48 0.11
CA GLN A 180 11.16 -0.44 -0.63
C GLN A 180 12.58 -0.86 -1.02
N ASN A 181 13.32 -1.42 -0.08
CA ASN A 181 14.70 -1.85 -0.31
C ASN A 181 14.77 -3.00 -1.30
N VAL A 182 13.88 -3.98 -1.22
CA VAL A 182 13.86 -5.15 -2.11
C VAL A 182 13.43 -4.78 -3.53
N LEU A 183 12.42 -3.91 -3.68
CA LEU A 183 11.83 -3.64 -5.00
C LEU A 183 12.49 -2.47 -5.75
N LEU A 184 13.15 -1.55 -5.05
CA LEU A 184 13.77 -0.37 -5.66
C LEU A 184 15.30 -0.47 -5.82
N ASN A 185 15.94 -1.44 -5.18
CA ASN A 185 17.38 -1.62 -5.33
C ASN A 185 17.72 -2.39 -6.61
N SER A 186 18.48 -1.74 -7.48
CA SER A 186 18.98 -2.33 -8.72
C SER A 186 20.12 -3.33 -8.52
N LYS A 187 20.67 -3.41 -7.30
CA LYS A 187 21.75 -4.36 -6.91
C LYS A 187 21.27 -5.21 -5.76
N LEU A 188 20.51 -6.25 -6.08
CA LEU A 188 20.16 -7.30 -5.14
C LEU A 188 21.31 -8.30 -5.09
N ASP A 189 22.25 -8.11 -4.16
CA ASP A 189 23.20 -9.15 -3.81
C ASP A 189 22.69 -10.02 -2.66
N ALA A 190 23.25 -11.23 -2.51
CA ALA A 190 22.82 -12.18 -1.49
C ALA A 190 23.02 -11.65 -0.07
N GLU A 191 24.00 -10.78 0.14
CA GLU A 191 24.31 -10.19 1.44
C GLU A 191 23.29 -9.13 1.83
N PHE A 192 22.84 -8.32 0.86
CA PHE A 192 21.76 -7.36 1.04
C PHE A 192 20.43 -8.06 1.38
N ILE A 193 20.07 -9.11 0.63
CA ILE A 193 18.85 -9.90 0.89
C ILE A 193 18.92 -10.51 2.30
N LYS A 194 20.04 -11.10 2.68
CA LYS A 194 20.24 -11.68 4.01
C LYS A 194 20.10 -10.64 5.12
N LYS A 195 20.74 -9.47 5.00
CA LYS A 195 20.61 -8.37 5.96
C LYS A 195 19.19 -7.86 6.07
N THR A 196 18.50 -7.73 4.94
CA THR A 196 17.12 -7.26 4.90
C THR A 196 16.16 -8.25 5.57
N ILE A 197 16.33 -9.55 5.32
CA ILE A 197 15.54 -10.60 5.99
C ILE A 197 15.84 -10.60 7.50
N ILE A 198 17.10 -10.56 7.89
CA ILE A 198 17.48 -10.55 9.31
C ILE A 198 16.92 -9.32 10.03
N SER A 199 17.01 -8.12 9.42
CA SER A 199 16.47 -6.91 10.02
C SER A 199 14.94 -6.88 10.08
N SER A 200 14.25 -7.62 9.20
CA SER A 200 12.79 -7.76 9.22
C SER A 200 12.30 -8.79 10.23
N LEU A 201 13.15 -9.75 10.60
CA LEU A 201 12.84 -10.80 11.57
C LEU A 201 13.29 -10.45 13.01
N ASN A 202 14.26 -9.55 13.17
CA ASN A 202 14.74 -9.10 14.46
C ASN A 202 13.98 -7.85 14.91
N GLU A 203 12.95 -8.04 15.68
CA GLU A 203 12.18 -6.95 16.34
C GLU A 203 12.87 -6.39 17.59
N GLU A 204 13.91 -7.04 18.09
CA GLU A 204 14.72 -6.55 19.20
C GLU A 204 16.20 -6.62 18.82
N ASP A 205 16.90 -5.48 18.94
CA ASP A 205 18.35 -5.47 19.07
C ASP A 205 18.74 -6.25 20.34
N THR A 206 18.73 -7.57 20.25
CA THR A 206 19.48 -8.39 21.17
C THR A 206 20.95 -8.17 20.84
N SER A 207 21.50 -7.08 21.34
CA SER A 207 22.95 -6.94 21.47
C SER A 207 23.40 -8.08 22.35
N VAL A 208 23.86 -9.15 21.71
CA VAL A 208 24.56 -10.24 22.45
C VAL A 208 25.81 -9.61 23.00
N ASP A 209 25.82 -9.32 24.29
CA ASP A 209 27.01 -8.86 24.99
C ASP A 209 28.03 -9.98 25.03
N LEU A 210 28.91 -9.97 24.02
CA LEU A 210 30.01 -10.92 23.87
C LEU A 210 30.97 -10.92 25.08
N ASN A 211 30.92 -9.89 25.94
CA ASN A 211 31.71 -9.82 27.15
C ASN A 211 31.15 -10.74 28.26
N THR A 212 29.83 -10.84 28.34
CA THR A 212 29.17 -11.79 29.24
C THR A 212 29.45 -13.23 28.82
N TYR A 213 29.52 -13.53 27.54
CA TYR A 213 29.86 -14.87 27.03
C TYR A 213 31.33 -15.26 27.35
N LYS A 214 32.25 -14.31 27.29
CA LYS A 214 33.65 -14.53 27.68
C LYS A 214 33.80 -14.78 29.18
N ALA A 215 33.04 -14.12 30.03
CA ALA A 215 33.06 -14.31 31.47
C ALA A 215 32.61 -15.71 31.90
N VAL A 216 31.57 -16.26 31.25
CA VAL A 216 31.06 -17.62 31.54
C VAL A 216 32.03 -18.71 31.08
N SER A 217 32.74 -18.50 29.97
CA SER A 217 33.73 -19.43 29.43
C SER A 217 34.97 -19.54 30.35
N TYR A 218 35.35 -18.48 31.07
CA TYR A 218 36.50 -18.48 31.95
C TYR A 218 36.25 -19.16 33.32
N THR A 219 35.00 -19.25 33.75
CA THR A 219 34.63 -19.88 35.01
C THR A 219 34.56 -21.40 34.94
N HIS A 220 34.39 -21.99 33.75
CA HIS A 220 34.36 -23.44 33.57
C HIS A 220 35.75 -24.08 33.30
N LEU A 221 36.81 -23.29 33.18
CA LEU A 221 38.17 -23.78 33.00
C LEU A 221 39.01 -23.78 34.27
N ARG A 222 38.44 -23.55 35.46
CA ARG A 222 39.11 -23.58 36.76
C ARG A 222 38.43 -24.50 37.79
N ALA A 223 37.87 -25.59 37.38
CA ALA A 223 37.41 -26.66 38.26
C ALA A 223 38.12 -27.97 37.89
#